data_d2225c21aecacdc2b26cba614d253494
#
_entry.id   d2225c21aecacdc2b26cba614d253494
#
_cell.length_a   1.000
_cell.length_b   1.000
_cell.length_c   1.000
_cell.angle_alpha   90.00
_cell.angle_beta   90.00
_cell.angle_gamma   90.00
#
_symmetry.space_group_name_H-M   'P 1'
#
loop_
_entity.id
_entity.type
_entity.pdbx_description
1 polymer ?
#
loop_
_entity_poly.entity_id
_entity_poly.type
_entity_poly.pdbx_seq_one_letter_code
_entity_poly.pdbx_strand_id
1 'polypeptide(L)'
;MADLTTEPISEATQKGSWVSGLGSLLSYAFVLGLLGLLGWGLIKVNSGQRDSGMAPDFTLTSFDGETVTLSELRGQVVIINFWASWCPPCRDEAPYLESTWRKYKDKGVFFIGVDYADTEKEALAYIDEFDITYFNGPDVGTIISQEYRMDGVPETYFVAKNGELRGTKIGPLFPPELDQRIEELLAEPYAGE
;
A
#
# COMPACT_ATOMS: atom_id res chain seq x y z
N MET A 1 0.44 48.29 87.60
CA MET A 1 1.45 48.76 86.64
C MET A 1 1.71 47.57 85.72
N ALA A 2 1.08 47.53 84.60
CA ALA A 2 1.27 46.47 83.58
C ALA A 2 1.90 47.09 82.39
N ASP A 3 3.08 46.54 82.02
CA ASP A 3 3.86 46.95 80.86
C ASP A 3 3.33 46.23 79.61
N LEU A 4 2.96 47.04 78.64
CA LEU A 4 2.47 46.56 77.33
C LEU A 4 3.61 46.63 76.34
N THR A 5 4.33 45.50 76.20
CA THR A 5 5.30 45.36 75.12
C THR A 5 4.60 44.90 73.86
N THR A 6 4.56 45.83 72.90
CA THR A 6 4.10 45.58 71.55
C THR A 6 5.18 44.85 70.74
N GLU A 7 4.90 43.64 70.28
CA GLU A 7 5.75 42.95 69.34
C GLU A 7 5.47 43.45 67.88
N PRO A 8 6.47 43.55 67.04
CA PRO A 8 6.32 43.99 65.64
C PRO A 8 5.83 42.82 64.73
N ILE A 9 4.85 43.15 63.92
CA ILE A 9 4.28 42.25 62.92
C ILE A 9 5.36 42.03 61.83
N SER A 10 5.81 40.78 61.67
CA SER A 10 6.69 40.37 60.61
C SER A 10 5.91 40.38 59.28
N GLU A 11 6.26 41.29 58.39
CA GLU A 11 5.85 41.23 56.99
C GLU A 11 6.50 40.02 56.29
N ALA A 12 5.69 38.98 56.13
CA ALA A 12 6.03 37.87 55.28
C ALA A 12 6.02 38.31 53.80
N THR A 13 7.19 38.53 53.24
CA THR A 13 7.40 38.85 51.82
C THR A 13 6.88 37.71 50.95
N GLN A 14 5.76 37.90 50.29
CA GLN A 14 5.17 37.01 49.35
C GLN A 14 5.98 37.02 48.04
N LYS A 15 7.05 36.22 47.99
CA LYS A 15 7.85 36.02 46.76
C LYS A 15 7.19 34.99 45.86
N GLY A 16 6.56 35.50 44.85
CA GLY A 16 6.60 35.04 43.49
C GLY A 16 6.04 33.67 43.11
N SER A 17 4.75 33.69 42.71
CA SER A 17 4.15 32.57 41.95
C SER A 17 4.30 32.68 40.42
N TRP A 18 5.19 33.48 39.91
CA TRP A 18 5.39 33.68 38.47
C TRP A 18 6.18 32.55 37.81
N VAL A 19 7.05 31.88 38.52
CA VAL A 19 7.94 30.80 37.97
C VAL A 19 7.14 29.51 37.76
N SER A 20 6.10 29.27 38.53
CA SER A 20 5.24 28.07 38.39
C SER A 20 4.35 28.10 37.14
N GLY A 21 3.90 29.29 36.69
CA GLY A 21 3.09 29.44 35.47
C GLY A 21 3.87 29.21 34.18
N LEU A 22 5.12 29.66 34.12
CA LEU A 22 5.97 29.54 32.93
C LEU A 22 6.39 28.06 32.70
N GLY A 23 6.72 27.35 33.79
CA GLY A 23 7.05 25.91 33.73
C GLY A 23 5.87 25.05 33.26
N SER A 24 4.65 25.41 33.71
CA SER A 24 3.43 24.76 33.29
C SER A 24 3.12 24.99 31.80
N LEU A 25 3.27 26.21 31.30
CA LEU A 25 3.07 26.55 29.88
C LEU A 25 4.07 25.83 28.96
N LEU A 26 5.34 25.75 29.35
CA LEU A 26 6.38 25.03 28.63
C LEU A 26 6.09 23.52 28.60
N SER A 27 5.59 22.95 29.70
CA SER A 27 5.20 21.55 29.77
C SER A 27 4.02 21.23 28.83
N TYR A 28 2.98 22.09 28.81
CA TYR A 28 1.86 21.92 27.87
C TYR A 28 2.29 22.08 26.41
N ALA A 29 3.14 23.04 26.10
CA ALA A 29 3.67 23.23 24.75
C ALA A 29 4.50 22.02 24.29
N PHE A 30 5.29 21.42 25.18
CA PHE A 30 6.07 20.20 24.89
C PHE A 30 5.15 19.00 24.63
N VAL A 31 4.14 18.80 25.47
CA VAL A 31 3.15 17.70 25.31
C VAL A 31 2.37 17.87 24.02
N LEU A 32 1.89 19.08 23.71
CA LEU A 32 1.18 19.34 22.45
C LEU A 32 2.09 19.16 21.23
N GLY A 33 3.36 19.56 21.32
CA GLY A 33 4.35 19.30 20.28
C GLY A 33 4.58 17.80 20.05
N LEU A 34 4.71 17.03 21.12
CA LEU A 34 4.86 15.58 21.05
C LEU A 34 3.63 14.90 20.47
N LEU A 35 2.43 15.33 20.90
CA LEU A 35 1.17 14.82 20.34
C LEU A 35 1.00 15.19 18.86
N GLY A 36 1.42 16.39 18.47
CA GLY A 36 1.45 16.83 17.08
C GLY A 36 2.40 15.99 16.21
N LEU A 37 3.60 15.70 16.72
CA LEU A 37 4.57 14.83 16.05
C LEU A 37 4.07 13.38 15.94
N LEU A 38 3.47 12.86 17.01
CA LEU A 38 2.85 11.53 16.99
C LEU A 38 1.67 11.47 16.03
N GLY A 39 0.80 12.48 16.04
CA GLY A 39 -0.33 12.59 15.11
C GLY A 39 0.14 12.68 13.65
N TRP A 40 1.16 13.49 13.38
CA TRP A 40 1.75 13.59 12.04
C TRP A 40 2.43 12.27 11.61
N GLY A 41 3.13 11.61 12.53
CA GLY A 41 3.72 10.29 12.31
C GLY A 41 2.66 9.24 11.97
N LEU A 42 1.54 9.20 12.73
CA LEU A 42 0.43 8.28 12.49
C LEU A 42 -0.26 8.54 11.14
N ILE A 43 -0.45 9.81 10.75
CA ILE A 43 -1.01 10.16 9.43
C ILE A 43 -0.08 9.67 8.30
N LYS A 44 1.24 9.79 8.49
CA LYS A 44 2.23 9.35 7.50
C LYS A 44 2.33 7.81 7.39
N VAL A 45 2.16 7.09 8.49
CA VAL A 45 2.16 5.62 8.54
C VAL A 45 0.86 5.05 7.98
N ASN A 46 -0.27 5.77 8.09
CA ASN A 46 -1.58 5.33 7.62
C ASN A 46 -1.87 5.71 6.15
N SER A 47 -0.86 6.01 5.35
CA SER A 47 -1.00 6.06 3.90
C SER A 47 -1.09 4.61 3.39
N GLY A 48 -2.30 4.05 3.41
CA GLY A 48 -2.61 2.70 2.95
C GLY A 48 -2.15 2.42 1.50
N GLN A 49 -2.44 1.20 1.02
CA GLN A 49 -2.15 0.78 -0.35
C GLN A 49 -2.62 1.80 -1.38
N ARG A 50 -2.01 1.78 -2.54
CA ARG A 50 -2.45 2.62 -3.65
C ARG A 50 -3.68 1.97 -4.29
N ASP A 51 -4.84 2.55 -4.09
CA ASP A 51 -6.12 2.09 -4.64
C ASP A 51 -6.68 3.00 -5.75
N SER A 52 -6.03 4.15 -5.98
CA SER A 52 -6.51 5.20 -6.88
C SER A 52 -5.37 6.07 -7.42
N GLY A 53 -5.68 6.86 -8.44
CA GLY A 53 -4.73 7.70 -9.17
C GLY A 53 -3.94 6.93 -10.23
N MET A 54 -2.91 7.54 -10.80
CA MET A 54 -2.06 6.87 -11.78
C MET A 54 -1.32 5.69 -11.13
N ALA A 55 -1.38 4.52 -11.76
CA ALA A 55 -0.59 3.37 -11.36
C ALA A 55 0.90 3.72 -11.41
N PRO A 56 1.70 3.37 -10.38
CA PRO A 56 3.15 3.48 -10.46
C PRO A 56 3.66 2.74 -11.69
N ASP A 57 4.45 3.44 -12.51
CA ASP A 57 5.04 2.81 -13.69
C ASP A 57 6.22 1.95 -13.29
N PHE A 58 6.34 0.79 -13.92
CA PHE A 58 7.47 -0.11 -13.71
C PHE A 58 7.77 -0.90 -14.97
N THR A 59 8.97 -1.41 -15.04
CA THR A 59 9.39 -2.38 -16.04
C THR A 59 9.70 -3.70 -15.33
N LEU A 60 9.08 -4.78 -15.79
CA LEU A 60 9.27 -6.13 -15.27
C LEU A 60 9.87 -7.00 -16.37
N THR A 61 10.93 -7.75 -16.04
CA THR A 61 11.49 -8.79 -16.91
C THR A 61 10.96 -10.15 -16.44
N SER A 62 10.36 -10.88 -17.34
CA SER A 62 9.82 -12.22 -17.06
C SER A 62 10.92 -13.26 -16.82
N PHE A 63 10.53 -14.44 -16.33
CA PHE A 63 11.45 -15.55 -16.12
C PHE A 63 12.06 -16.11 -17.40
N ASP A 64 11.44 -15.89 -18.55
CA ASP A 64 11.94 -16.25 -19.89
C ASP A 64 12.68 -15.11 -20.62
N GLY A 65 12.85 -13.95 -19.95
CA GLY A 65 13.65 -12.83 -20.41
C GLY A 65 12.90 -11.79 -21.24
N GLU A 66 11.60 -11.92 -21.41
CA GLU A 66 10.76 -10.88 -22.02
C GLU A 66 10.59 -9.70 -21.06
N THR A 67 10.40 -8.50 -21.60
CA THR A 67 10.28 -7.28 -20.80
C THR A 67 8.99 -6.54 -21.14
N VAL A 68 8.26 -6.12 -20.12
CA VAL A 68 7.04 -5.32 -20.24
C VAL A 68 7.15 -4.08 -19.36
N THR A 69 6.80 -2.92 -19.90
CA THR A 69 6.64 -1.66 -19.17
C THR A 69 5.15 -1.34 -19.04
N LEU A 70 4.67 -1.08 -17.83
CA LEU A 70 3.23 -0.86 -17.59
C LEU A 70 2.66 0.28 -18.42
N SER A 71 3.41 1.38 -18.60
CA SER A 71 2.97 2.53 -19.41
C SER A 71 2.81 2.21 -20.91
N GLU A 72 3.43 1.15 -21.42
CA GLU A 72 3.29 0.70 -22.80
C GLU A 72 2.01 -0.10 -23.05
N LEU A 73 1.32 -0.51 -21.98
CA LEU A 73 0.05 -1.26 -22.03
C LEU A 73 -1.19 -0.35 -22.05
N ARG A 74 -1.03 0.95 -22.29
CA ARG A 74 -2.17 1.86 -22.44
C ARG A 74 -3.13 1.39 -23.52
N GLY A 75 -4.43 1.49 -23.25
CA GLY A 75 -5.48 0.94 -24.09
C GLY A 75 -5.94 -0.45 -23.69
N GLN A 76 -5.19 -1.13 -22.83
CA GLN A 76 -5.57 -2.43 -22.24
C GLN A 76 -5.95 -2.25 -20.78
N VAL A 77 -6.83 -3.09 -20.29
CA VAL A 77 -7.05 -3.31 -18.86
C VAL A 77 -5.91 -4.18 -18.34
N VAL A 78 -5.23 -3.74 -17.28
CA VAL A 78 -4.11 -4.52 -16.72
C VAL A 78 -4.46 -5.00 -15.31
N ILE A 79 -4.28 -6.30 -15.08
CA ILE A 79 -4.42 -6.95 -13.79
C ILE A 79 -3.02 -7.27 -13.27
N ILE A 80 -2.62 -6.62 -12.18
CA ILE A 80 -1.31 -6.84 -11.56
C ILE A 80 -1.54 -7.64 -10.28
N ASN A 81 -1.07 -8.87 -10.26
CA ASN A 81 -1.18 -9.77 -9.11
C ASN A 81 0.20 -9.99 -8.48
N PHE A 82 0.34 -9.61 -7.22
CA PHE A 82 1.53 -9.92 -6.41
C PHE A 82 1.32 -11.26 -5.72
N TRP A 83 2.25 -12.17 -5.92
CA TRP A 83 2.18 -13.53 -5.43
C TRP A 83 3.53 -14.08 -4.97
N ALA A 84 3.54 -15.26 -4.33
CA ALA A 84 4.74 -16.01 -4.02
C ALA A 84 4.43 -17.51 -3.96
N SER A 85 5.39 -18.36 -4.24
CA SER A 85 5.23 -19.83 -4.21
C SER A 85 4.93 -20.37 -2.81
N TRP A 86 5.49 -19.72 -1.79
CA TRP A 86 5.32 -20.05 -0.37
C TRP A 86 4.00 -19.55 0.24
N CYS A 87 3.16 -18.84 -0.52
CA CYS A 87 1.91 -18.22 -0.06
C CYS A 87 0.72 -19.17 -0.31
N PRO A 88 0.12 -19.79 0.74
CA PRO A 88 -0.99 -20.72 0.54
C PRO A 88 -2.22 -20.10 -0.15
N PRO A 89 -2.72 -18.88 0.23
CA PRO A 89 -3.86 -18.29 -0.47
C PRO A 89 -3.56 -17.89 -1.92
N CYS A 90 -2.27 -17.63 -2.29
CA CYS A 90 -1.90 -17.43 -3.69
C CYS A 90 -2.09 -18.70 -4.50
N ARG A 91 -1.80 -19.86 -3.91
CA ARG A 91 -2.01 -21.18 -4.53
C ARG A 91 -3.50 -21.48 -4.73
N ASP A 92 -4.35 -21.00 -3.82
CA ASP A 92 -5.80 -21.18 -3.92
C ASP A 92 -6.40 -20.38 -5.09
N GLU A 93 -5.87 -19.18 -5.39
CA GLU A 93 -6.38 -18.31 -6.47
C GLU A 93 -5.75 -18.60 -7.84
N ALA A 94 -4.55 -19.18 -7.91
CA ALA A 94 -3.78 -19.35 -9.13
C ALA A 94 -4.55 -20.01 -10.30
N PRO A 95 -5.28 -21.13 -10.09
CA PRO A 95 -6.05 -21.75 -11.18
C PRO A 95 -7.16 -20.82 -11.73
N TYR A 96 -7.71 -19.96 -10.87
CA TYR A 96 -8.77 -19.03 -11.27
C TYR A 96 -8.21 -17.83 -12.02
N LEU A 97 -7.05 -17.31 -11.61
CA LEU A 97 -6.35 -16.26 -12.35
C LEU A 97 -5.99 -16.74 -13.75
N GLU A 98 -5.42 -17.93 -13.88
CA GLU A 98 -5.07 -18.50 -15.18
C GLU A 98 -6.31 -18.75 -16.06
N SER A 99 -7.37 -19.33 -15.51
CA SER A 99 -8.61 -19.54 -16.28
C SER A 99 -9.23 -18.23 -16.76
N THR A 100 -9.19 -17.19 -15.93
CA THR A 100 -9.67 -15.86 -16.28
C THR A 100 -8.77 -15.19 -17.31
N TRP A 101 -7.44 -15.30 -17.20
CA TRP A 101 -6.51 -14.85 -18.22
C TRP A 101 -6.85 -15.46 -19.59
N ARG A 102 -6.98 -16.77 -19.68
CA ARG A 102 -7.36 -17.46 -20.93
C ARG A 102 -8.67 -16.97 -21.52
N LYS A 103 -9.63 -16.59 -20.67
CA LYS A 103 -10.93 -16.05 -21.08
C LYS A 103 -10.84 -14.63 -21.66
N TYR A 104 -9.90 -13.79 -21.17
CA TYR A 104 -9.87 -12.37 -21.48
C TYR A 104 -8.64 -11.89 -22.27
N LYS A 105 -7.57 -12.67 -22.43
CA LYS A 105 -6.34 -12.28 -23.11
C LYS A 105 -6.53 -11.67 -24.51
N ASP A 106 -7.52 -12.16 -25.25
CA ASP A 106 -7.83 -11.70 -26.62
C ASP A 106 -8.89 -10.58 -26.63
N LYS A 107 -9.24 -10.02 -25.47
CA LYS A 107 -10.27 -9.00 -25.28
C LYS A 107 -9.74 -7.67 -24.76
N GLY A 108 -8.44 -7.41 -24.89
CA GLY A 108 -7.82 -6.18 -24.41
C GLY A 108 -7.53 -6.16 -22.91
N VAL A 109 -7.30 -7.33 -22.33
CA VAL A 109 -6.86 -7.48 -20.94
C VAL A 109 -5.45 -8.07 -20.92
N PHE A 110 -4.60 -7.57 -20.03
CA PHE A 110 -3.25 -8.09 -19.82
C PHE A 110 -3.04 -8.43 -18.33
N PHE A 111 -2.48 -9.61 -18.04
CA PHE A 111 -2.17 -10.03 -16.67
C PHE A 111 -0.66 -9.97 -16.45
N ILE A 112 -0.26 -9.40 -15.30
CA ILE A 112 1.12 -9.36 -14.84
C ILE A 112 1.16 -10.01 -13.46
N GLY A 113 1.89 -11.11 -13.35
CA GLY A 113 2.28 -11.70 -12.07
C GLY A 113 3.61 -11.12 -11.62
N VAL A 114 3.63 -10.54 -10.43
CA VAL A 114 4.83 -10.01 -9.80
C VAL A 114 5.20 -10.94 -8.65
N ASP A 115 6.26 -11.71 -8.83
CA ASP A 115 6.73 -12.68 -7.84
C ASP A 115 7.51 -11.98 -6.73
N TYR A 116 7.00 -12.08 -5.50
CA TYR A 116 7.48 -11.36 -4.33
C TYR A 116 8.35 -12.24 -3.44
N ALA A 117 9.61 -11.83 -3.24
CA ALA A 117 10.53 -12.42 -2.26
C ALA A 117 10.63 -13.96 -2.32
N ASP A 118 10.77 -14.49 -3.51
CA ASP A 118 10.87 -15.91 -3.80
C ASP A 118 12.23 -16.29 -4.41
N THR A 119 12.47 -17.57 -4.62
CA THR A 119 13.58 -18.04 -5.44
C THR A 119 13.07 -18.38 -6.84
N GLU A 120 13.87 -18.09 -7.87
CA GLU A 120 13.49 -18.40 -9.25
C GLU A 120 13.05 -19.86 -9.44
N LYS A 121 13.74 -20.79 -8.77
CA LYS A 121 13.42 -22.21 -8.84
C LYS A 121 12.02 -22.53 -8.30
N GLU A 122 11.64 -21.93 -7.18
CA GLU A 122 10.35 -22.17 -6.51
C GLU A 122 9.23 -21.45 -7.28
N ALA A 123 9.51 -20.24 -7.77
CA ALA A 123 8.60 -19.48 -8.62
C ALA A 123 8.28 -20.24 -9.94
N LEU A 124 9.29 -20.76 -10.63
CA LEU A 124 9.10 -21.54 -11.85
C LEU A 124 8.34 -22.86 -11.59
N ALA A 125 8.61 -23.52 -10.46
CA ALA A 125 7.85 -24.71 -10.08
C ALA A 125 6.37 -24.41 -9.80
N TYR A 126 6.05 -23.24 -9.21
CA TYR A 126 4.68 -22.77 -9.01
C TYR A 126 3.99 -22.47 -10.35
N ILE A 127 4.68 -21.77 -11.27
CA ILE A 127 4.16 -21.46 -12.61
C ILE A 127 3.83 -22.75 -13.37
N ASP A 128 4.72 -23.75 -13.32
CA ASP A 128 4.51 -25.07 -13.96
C ASP A 128 3.36 -25.85 -13.30
N GLU A 129 3.29 -25.87 -11.98
CA GLU A 129 2.25 -26.58 -11.23
C GLU A 129 0.83 -26.11 -11.57
N PHE A 130 0.64 -24.79 -11.74
CA PHE A 130 -0.66 -24.20 -12.04
C PHE A 130 -0.90 -23.92 -13.53
N ASP A 131 0.04 -24.34 -14.41
CA ASP A 131 -0.01 -24.14 -15.86
C ASP A 131 -0.25 -22.66 -16.24
N ILE A 132 0.44 -21.76 -15.52
CA ILE A 132 0.30 -20.31 -15.66
C ILE A 132 0.95 -19.86 -16.97
N THR A 133 0.16 -19.17 -17.81
CA THR A 133 0.58 -18.74 -19.14
C THR A 133 0.59 -17.21 -19.32
N TYR A 134 0.14 -16.44 -18.34
CA TYR A 134 0.28 -14.99 -18.36
C TYR A 134 1.68 -14.55 -17.95
N PHE A 135 2.01 -13.29 -18.25
CA PHE A 135 3.33 -12.73 -18.00
C PHE A 135 3.68 -12.71 -16.51
N ASN A 136 4.82 -13.30 -16.13
CA ASN A 136 5.29 -13.39 -14.75
C ASN A 136 6.78 -13.08 -14.66
N GLY A 137 7.18 -12.33 -13.63
CA GLY A 137 8.58 -12.03 -13.38
C GLY A 137 8.87 -11.69 -11.92
N PRO A 138 10.16 -11.80 -11.50
CA PRO A 138 10.56 -11.55 -10.13
C PRO A 138 10.61 -10.04 -9.81
N ASP A 139 10.09 -9.64 -8.65
CA ASP A 139 10.27 -8.30 -8.10
C ASP A 139 11.66 -8.17 -7.45
N VAL A 140 12.67 -7.92 -8.27
CA VAL A 140 14.06 -7.86 -7.81
C VAL A 140 14.25 -6.72 -6.80
N GLY A 141 14.61 -7.06 -5.58
CA GLY A 141 14.79 -6.09 -4.50
C GLY A 141 13.49 -5.51 -3.95
N THR A 142 12.36 -6.10 -4.26
CA THR A 142 11.02 -5.68 -3.80
C THR A 142 10.68 -4.23 -4.16
N ILE A 143 11.19 -3.75 -5.31
CA ILE A 143 11.04 -2.35 -5.73
C ILE A 143 9.59 -2.07 -6.15
N ILE A 144 9.01 -2.96 -6.96
CA ILE A 144 7.65 -2.79 -7.48
C ILE A 144 6.63 -2.87 -6.33
N SER A 145 6.76 -3.87 -5.46
CA SER A 145 5.88 -4.03 -4.29
C SER A 145 5.94 -2.83 -3.33
N GLN A 146 7.12 -2.24 -3.13
CA GLN A 146 7.26 -1.01 -2.33
C GLN A 146 6.58 0.21 -2.99
N GLU A 147 6.70 0.38 -4.32
CA GLU A 147 6.04 1.45 -5.07
C GLU A 147 4.52 1.35 -5.01
N TYR A 148 3.99 0.13 -5.03
CA TYR A 148 2.56 -0.17 -4.86
C TYR A 148 2.11 -0.12 -3.40
N ARG A 149 3.05 -0.03 -2.44
CA ARG A 149 2.81 -0.08 -0.99
C ARG A 149 2.06 -1.34 -0.58
N MET A 150 2.46 -2.45 -1.18
CA MET A 150 1.92 -3.76 -0.88
C MET A 150 2.21 -4.14 0.58
N ASP A 151 1.22 -4.63 1.30
CA ASP A 151 1.38 -5.12 2.68
C ASP A 151 1.73 -6.62 2.74
N GLY A 152 1.32 -7.38 1.73
CA GLY A 152 1.57 -8.82 1.67
C GLY A 152 0.95 -9.48 0.44
N VAL A 153 1.21 -10.78 0.27
CA VAL A 153 0.66 -11.58 -0.83
C VAL A 153 -0.50 -12.46 -0.35
N PRO A 154 -1.54 -12.69 -1.19
CA PRO A 154 -1.73 -12.08 -2.50
C PRO A 154 -2.38 -10.70 -2.42
N GLU A 155 -1.99 -9.83 -3.33
CA GLU A 155 -2.68 -8.57 -3.61
C GLU A 155 -2.84 -8.37 -5.11
N THR A 156 -4.02 -7.92 -5.54
CA THR A 156 -4.32 -7.67 -6.95
C THR A 156 -4.73 -6.23 -7.18
N TYR A 157 -4.07 -5.57 -8.12
CA TYR A 157 -4.33 -4.19 -8.53
C TYR A 157 -4.99 -4.17 -9.90
N PHE A 158 -6.03 -3.34 -10.04
CA PHE A 158 -6.81 -3.20 -11.25
C PHE A 158 -6.45 -1.87 -11.92
N VAL A 159 -5.93 -1.93 -13.14
CA VAL A 159 -5.50 -0.75 -13.91
C VAL A 159 -6.39 -0.59 -15.14
N ALA A 160 -7.02 0.57 -15.24
CA ALA A 160 -7.87 0.93 -16.38
C ALA A 160 -7.03 1.22 -17.63
N LYS A 161 -7.67 1.27 -18.80
CA LYS A 161 -7.04 1.53 -20.10
C LYS A 161 -6.21 2.82 -20.14
N ASN A 162 -6.60 3.85 -19.35
CA ASN A 162 -5.86 5.11 -19.23
C ASN A 162 -4.68 5.03 -18.24
N GLY A 163 -4.48 3.88 -17.59
CA GLY A 163 -3.41 3.63 -16.63
C GLY A 163 -3.69 4.08 -15.20
N GLU A 164 -4.91 4.45 -14.89
CA GLU A 164 -5.31 4.76 -13.52
C GLU A 164 -5.70 3.48 -12.77
N LEU A 165 -5.34 3.44 -11.51
CA LEU A 165 -5.83 2.40 -10.58
C LEU A 165 -7.34 2.56 -10.37
N ARG A 166 -8.05 1.45 -10.38
CA ARG A 166 -9.49 1.32 -10.12
C ARG A 166 -9.77 0.42 -8.92
N GLY A 167 -8.84 0.36 -8.01
CA GLY A 167 -8.93 -0.37 -6.76
C GLY A 167 -7.91 -1.48 -6.63
N THR A 168 -7.90 -2.03 -5.44
CA THR A 168 -7.00 -3.11 -5.01
C THR A 168 -7.83 -4.17 -4.30
N LYS A 169 -7.47 -5.42 -4.50
CA LYS A 169 -7.97 -6.56 -3.72
C LYS A 169 -6.86 -7.10 -2.85
N ILE A 170 -7.06 -7.05 -1.55
CA ILE A 170 -6.19 -7.67 -0.55
C ILE A 170 -6.71 -9.08 -0.29
N GLY A 171 -5.81 -10.06 -0.29
CA GLY A 171 -6.16 -11.46 -0.17
C GLY A 171 -6.62 -12.10 -1.48
N PRO A 172 -6.94 -13.40 -1.45
CA PRO A 172 -7.22 -14.17 -2.65
C PRO A 172 -8.44 -13.67 -3.41
N LEU A 173 -8.37 -13.76 -4.74
CA LEU A 173 -9.38 -13.28 -5.67
C LEU A 173 -9.96 -14.44 -6.47
N PHE A 174 -11.30 -14.56 -6.43
CA PHE A 174 -12.02 -15.64 -7.08
C PHE A 174 -13.09 -15.13 -8.04
N PRO A 175 -13.50 -15.92 -9.06
CA PRO A 175 -14.74 -15.66 -9.78
C PRO A 175 -15.95 -15.77 -8.82
N PRO A 176 -17.02 -14.94 -8.97
CA PRO A 176 -17.26 -14.00 -10.08
C PRO A 176 -16.66 -12.60 -9.87
N GLU A 177 -16.02 -12.31 -8.73
CA GLU A 177 -15.52 -10.96 -8.42
C GLU A 177 -14.49 -10.50 -9.46
N LEU A 178 -13.53 -11.36 -9.85
CA LEU A 178 -12.50 -11.03 -10.83
C LEU A 178 -13.13 -10.73 -12.21
N ASP A 179 -14.04 -11.58 -12.66
CA ASP A 179 -14.74 -11.40 -13.94
C ASP A 179 -15.52 -10.08 -13.98
N GLN A 180 -16.27 -9.78 -12.91
CA GLN A 180 -17.03 -8.54 -12.80
C GLN A 180 -16.15 -7.31 -12.88
N ARG A 181 -15.03 -7.29 -12.15
CA ARG A 181 -14.06 -6.19 -12.17
C ARG A 181 -13.48 -5.95 -13.55
N ILE A 182 -13.12 -7.03 -14.25
CA ILE A 182 -12.59 -6.93 -15.62
C ILE A 182 -13.64 -6.38 -16.57
N GLU A 183 -14.89 -6.87 -16.51
CA GLU A 183 -15.96 -6.40 -17.38
C GLU A 183 -16.32 -4.93 -17.14
N GLU A 184 -16.34 -4.48 -15.87
CA GLU A 184 -16.51 -3.07 -15.51
C GLU A 184 -15.42 -2.20 -16.17
N LEU A 185 -14.16 -2.61 -16.08
CA LEU A 185 -13.02 -1.88 -16.65
C LEU A 185 -13.02 -1.90 -18.20
N LEU A 186 -13.42 -3.01 -18.80
CA LEU A 186 -13.55 -3.11 -20.25
C LEU A 186 -14.65 -2.18 -20.79
N ALA A 187 -15.72 -1.95 -20.01
CA ALA A 187 -16.81 -1.06 -20.36
C ALA A 187 -16.46 0.43 -20.20
N GLU A 188 -15.38 0.77 -19.45
CA GLU A 188 -14.95 2.17 -19.33
C GLU A 188 -14.55 2.74 -20.72
N PRO A 189 -15.03 3.95 -21.06
CA PRO A 189 -14.61 4.62 -22.30
C PRO A 189 -13.11 4.95 -22.22
N TYR A 190 -12.41 4.70 -23.32
CA TYR A 190 -11.00 5.07 -23.47
C TYR A 190 -10.86 5.99 -24.69
N ALA A 191 -10.54 7.25 -24.44
CA ALA A 191 -10.27 8.25 -25.47
C ALA A 191 -8.75 8.39 -25.66
N GLY A 192 -8.09 7.30 -25.98
CA GLY A 192 -6.65 7.23 -26.20
C GLY A 192 -6.32 7.12 -27.67
N GLU A 193 -6.60 8.21 -28.41
CA GLU A 193 -5.99 8.51 -29.72
C GLU A 193 -5.92 10.02 -29.89
#